data_badb6610d497896ff160f86e0d0c87ee
#
_entry.id   badb6610d497896ff160f86e0d0c87ee
#
_cell.length_a   1.000
_cell.length_b   1.000
_cell.length_c   1.000
_cell.angle_alpha   90.00
_cell.angle_beta   90.00
_cell.angle_gamma   90.00
#
_symmetry.space_group_name_H-M   'P 1'
#
loop_
_entity.id
_entity.type
_entity.pdbx_description
1 polymer ?
#
loop_
_entity_poly.entity_id
_entity_poly.type
_entity_poly.pdbx_seq_one_letter_code
_entity_poly.pdbx_strand_id
1 'polypeptide(L)'
;MKERVRAIIIQAGKILLIKRIKPEETYWVLPGGGVETGESHADAIKRECVEELGLTVNVNDLFFRKTSEKPETKDQVEIFYLCDVVSGQLGTGQGPEFQRDTHYVGKYEPTWVDISQIAKLNFKPYDIRDLLAKKFSA
;
A
#
# COMPACT_ATOMS: atom_id res chain seq x y z
N MET A 1 16.55 2.64 -12.55
CA MET A 1 16.05 2.51 -11.17
C MET A 1 14.62 2.03 -11.18
N LYS A 2 14.33 1.02 -10.39
CA LYS A 2 12.99 0.44 -10.31
C LYS A 2 12.11 1.30 -9.41
N GLU A 3 10.93 1.64 -9.88
CA GLU A 3 9.98 2.44 -9.12
C GLU A 3 8.83 1.59 -8.61
N ARG A 4 8.49 1.78 -7.34
CA ARG A 4 7.31 1.19 -6.71
C ARG A 4 6.48 2.33 -6.13
N VAL A 5 5.17 2.26 -6.29
CA VAL A 5 4.26 3.28 -5.78
C VAL A 5 3.36 2.70 -4.70
N ARG A 6 3.00 3.54 -3.73
CA ARG A 6 2.12 3.15 -2.62
C ARG A 6 1.03 4.19 -2.44
N ALA A 7 -0.17 3.72 -2.15
CA ALA A 7 -1.33 4.57 -1.92
C ALA A 7 -1.57 4.74 -0.42
N ILE A 8 -1.67 5.99 0.02
CA ILE A 8 -2.06 6.31 1.39
C ILE A 8 -3.51 6.76 1.32
N ILE A 9 -4.42 5.91 1.77
CA ILE A 9 -5.87 6.14 1.70
C ILE A 9 -6.40 6.29 3.12
N ILE A 10 -6.78 7.52 3.48
CA ILE A 10 -7.30 7.83 4.82
C ILE A 10 -8.70 8.36 4.68
N GLN A 11 -9.63 7.77 5.44
CA GLN A 11 -11.05 8.11 5.38
C GLN A 11 -11.67 7.92 6.74
N ALA A 12 -12.35 8.94 7.25
CA ALA A 12 -13.05 8.88 8.54
C ALA A 12 -12.16 8.39 9.69
N GLY A 13 -10.92 8.89 9.75
CA GLY A 13 -9.98 8.55 10.82
C GLY A 13 -9.34 7.17 10.68
N LYS A 14 -9.53 6.52 9.54
CA LYS A 14 -8.95 5.19 9.29
C LYS A 14 -8.07 5.20 8.06
N ILE A 15 -7.03 4.39 8.09
CA ILE A 15 -6.13 4.18 6.96
C ILE A 15 -6.34 2.78 6.39
N LEU A 16 -6.28 2.65 5.07
CA LEU A 16 -6.45 1.36 4.42
C LEU A 16 -5.10 0.67 4.30
N LEU A 17 -4.97 -0.47 4.95
CA LEU A 17 -3.75 -1.27 4.94
C LEU A 17 -4.06 -2.68 4.46
N ILE A 18 -3.05 -3.37 3.97
CA ILE A 18 -3.15 -4.77 3.63
C ILE A 18 -2.45 -5.58 4.72
N LYS A 19 -3.21 -6.43 5.40
CA LYS A 19 -2.67 -7.34 6.40
C LYS A 19 -2.09 -8.55 5.67
N ARG A 20 -0.79 -8.78 5.84
CA ARG A 20 -0.09 -9.91 5.26
C ARG A 20 0.10 -10.97 6.33
N ILE A 21 -0.53 -12.12 6.14
CA ILE A 21 -0.45 -13.23 7.09
C ILE A 21 0.39 -14.33 6.46
N LYS A 22 1.58 -14.55 7.01
CA LYS A 22 2.52 -15.59 6.57
C LYS A 22 2.80 -16.54 7.72
N PRO A 23 3.33 -17.76 7.45
CA PRO A 23 3.61 -18.71 8.52
C PRO A 23 4.50 -18.19 9.63
N GLU A 24 5.52 -17.40 9.27
CA GLU A 24 6.51 -16.92 10.24
C GLU A 24 6.23 -15.52 10.77
N GLU A 25 5.32 -14.75 10.12
CA GLU A 25 5.13 -13.35 10.49
C GLU A 25 3.81 -12.81 9.95
N THR A 26 3.14 -11.98 10.77
CA THR A 26 2.01 -11.17 10.31
C THR A 26 2.46 -9.72 10.33
N TYR A 27 2.24 -9.02 9.22
CA TYR A 27 2.60 -7.61 9.11
C TYR A 27 1.63 -6.85 8.21
N TRP A 28 1.75 -5.53 8.21
CA TRP A 28 0.85 -4.65 7.47
C TRP A 28 1.65 -3.82 6.47
N VAL A 29 1.08 -3.58 5.30
CA VAL A 29 1.70 -2.75 4.26
C VAL A 29 0.65 -1.87 3.60
N LEU A 30 1.12 -0.81 2.92
CA LEU A 30 0.27 0.03 2.08
C LEU A 30 -0.01 -0.67 0.75
N PRO A 31 -1.18 -0.41 0.15
CA PRO A 31 -1.46 -0.90 -1.21
C PRO A 31 -0.51 -0.29 -2.22
N GLY A 32 -0.19 -1.04 -3.25
CA GLY A 32 0.65 -0.54 -4.33
C GLY A 32 1.52 -1.64 -4.93
N GLY A 33 2.46 -1.25 -5.76
CA GLY A 33 3.35 -2.19 -6.42
C GLY A 33 4.26 -1.52 -7.42
N GLY A 34 4.83 -2.30 -8.31
CA GLY A 34 5.76 -1.81 -9.32
C GLY A 34 5.09 -0.99 -10.41
N VAL A 35 5.77 0.03 -10.88
CA VAL A 35 5.35 0.82 -12.03
C VAL A 35 5.76 0.08 -13.30
N GLU A 36 4.82 -0.14 -14.21
CA GLU A 36 5.09 -0.82 -15.47
C GLU A 36 5.64 0.17 -16.51
N THR A 37 6.33 -0.36 -17.51
CA THR A 37 6.92 0.46 -18.58
C THR A 37 5.83 1.30 -19.27
N GLY A 38 6.08 2.61 -19.36
CA GLY A 38 5.15 3.53 -20.00
C GLY A 38 4.00 4.00 -19.13
N GLU A 39 3.93 3.50 -17.91
CA GLU A 39 2.86 3.84 -16.96
C GLU A 39 3.27 5.03 -16.10
N SER A 40 2.34 5.97 -15.88
CA SER A 40 2.57 7.04 -14.91
C SER A 40 2.41 6.50 -13.49
N HIS A 41 2.91 7.23 -12.49
CA HIS A 41 2.71 6.86 -11.08
C HIS A 41 1.22 6.77 -10.75
N ALA A 42 0.44 7.77 -11.20
CA ALA A 42 -1.00 7.78 -10.95
C ALA A 42 -1.69 6.57 -11.55
N ASP A 43 -1.35 6.20 -12.78
CA ASP A 43 -1.95 5.05 -13.44
C ASP A 43 -1.55 3.75 -12.75
N ALA A 44 -0.31 3.65 -12.29
CA ALA A 44 0.16 2.48 -11.56
C ALA A 44 -0.60 2.30 -10.25
N ILE A 45 -0.79 3.39 -9.50
CA ILE A 45 -1.55 3.36 -8.24
C ILE A 45 -3.00 2.96 -8.52
N LYS A 46 -3.63 3.54 -9.53
CA LYS A 46 -5.02 3.22 -9.88
C LYS A 46 -5.17 1.75 -10.25
N ARG A 47 -4.26 1.23 -11.05
CA ARG A 47 -4.26 -0.18 -11.44
C ARG A 47 -4.11 -1.09 -10.23
N GLU A 48 -3.11 -0.81 -9.38
CA GLU A 48 -2.85 -1.61 -8.19
C GLU A 48 -4.02 -1.58 -7.21
N CYS A 49 -4.67 -0.42 -7.03
CA CYS A 49 -5.82 -0.32 -6.13
C CYS A 49 -7.02 -1.13 -6.64
N VAL A 50 -7.24 -1.17 -7.95
CA VAL A 50 -8.28 -2.02 -8.52
C VAL A 50 -7.94 -3.49 -8.30
N GLU A 51 -6.71 -3.89 -8.59
CA GLU A 51 -6.27 -5.28 -8.46
C GLU A 51 -6.29 -5.76 -7.02
N GLU A 52 -5.77 -4.96 -6.09
CA GLU A 52 -5.59 -5.37 -4.70
C GLU A 52 -6.82 -5.11 -3.83
N LEU A 53 -7.58 -4.05 -4.12
CA LEU A 53 -8.63 -3.59 -3.22
C LEU A 53 -10.03 -3.64 -3.85
N GLY A 54 -10.11 -3.62 -5.17
CA GLY A 54 -11.38 -3.43 -5.85
C GLY A 54 -11.87 -1.99 -5.80
N LEU A 55 -10.97 -1.03 -5.58
CA LEU A 55 -11.31 0.38 -5.44
C LEU A 55 -10.71 1.22 -6.56
N THR A 56 -11.49 2.20 -7.01
CA THR A 56 -11.01 3.27 -7.89
C THR A 56 -10.65 4.46 -7.02
N VAL A 57 -9.45 5.00 -7.21
CA VAL A 57 -8.96 6.12 -6.40
C VAL A 57 -8.53 7.30 -7.25
N ASN A 58 -8.57 8.49 -6.68
CA ASN A 58 -7.87 9.67 -7.20
C ASN A 58 -6.51 9.74 -6.51
N VAL A 59 -5.48 10.07 -7.27
CA VAL A 59 -4.13 10.26 -6.74
C VAL A 59 -3.92 11.75 -6.55
N ASN A 60 -3.63 12.15 -5.32
CA ASN A 60 -3.48 13.56 -4.95
C ASN A 60 -2.00 13.93 -4.80
N ASP A 61 -1.57 14.27 -3.58
CA ASP A 61 -0.25 14.81 -3.35
C ASP A 61 0.80 13.74 -3.06
N LEU A 62 2.01 14.01 -3.51
CA LEU A 62 3.17 13.23 -3.12
C LEU A 62 3.39 13.42 -1.61
N PHE A 63 3.48 12.31 -0.88
CA PHE A 63 3.72 12.33 0.56
C PHE A 63 5.20 12.12 0.89
N PHE A 64 5.81 11.13 0.26
CA PHE A 64 7.20 10.80 0.56
C PHE A 64 7.83 10.00 -0.58
N ARG A 65 9.15 10.11 -0.70
CA ARG A 65 9.95 9.33 -1.64
C ARG A 65 11.08 8.69 -0.87
N LYS A 66 11.21 7.37 -0.95
CA LYS A 66 12.18 6.62 -0.17
C LYS A 66 13.02 5.73 -1.08
N THR A 67 14.34 5.89 -1.01
CA THR A 67 15.26 4.98 -1.69
C THR A 67 15.51 3.78 -0.80
N SER A 68 15.48 2.58 -1.36
CA SER A 68 15.72 1.38 -0.59
C SER A 68 17.16 1.33 -0.09
N GLU A 69 17.33 0.97 1.19
CA GLU A 69 18.63 0.83 1.84
C GLU A 69 19.12 -0.62 1.84
N LYS A 70 18.28 -1.56 1.44
CA LYS A 70 18.64 -2.98 1.41
C LYS A 70 19.54 -3.27 0.21
N PRO A 71 20.64 -4.01 0.39
CA PRO A 71 21.54 -4.33 -0.73
C PRO A 71 20.84 -5.00 -1.91
N GLU A 72 19.90 -5.90 -1.63
CA GLU A 72 19.18 -6.65 -2.66
C GLU A 72 18.17 -5.80 -3.45
N THR A 73 17.79 -4.62 -2.91
CA THR A 73 16.83 -3.73 -3.56
C THR A 73 17.35 -2.31 -3.70
N LYS A 74 18.67 -2.12 -3.67
CA LYS A 74 19.29 -0.78 -3.69
C LYS A 74 18.91 0.08 -4.89
N ASP A 75 18.47 -0.56 -6.00
CA ASP A 75 18.07 0.16 -7.19
C ASP A 75 16.58 0.47 -7.22
N GLN A 76 15.88 0.24 -6.11
CA GLN A 76 14.46 0.53 -6.01
C GLN A 76 14.21 1.83 -5.26
N VAL A 77 13.18 2.55 -5.71
CA VAL A 77 12.66 3.70 -4.99
C VAL A 77 11.17 3.48 -4.77
N GLU A 78 10.71 3.79 -3.57
CA GLU A 78 9.30 3.73 -3.22
C GLU A 78 8.76 5.14 -3.10
N ILE A 79 7.60 5.38 -3.72
CA ILE A 79 7.01 6.72 -3.81
C ILE A 79 5.58 6.63 -3.28
N PHE A 80 5.28 7.44 -2.27
CA PHE A 80 4.03 7.38 -1.52
C PHE A 80 3.15 8.57 -1.86
N TYR A 81 1.90 8.32 -2.25
CA TYR A 81 0.94 9.35 -2.63
C TYR A 81 -0.31 9.28 -1.77
N LEU A 82 -0.81 10.44 -1.38
CA LEU A 82 -2.12 10.56 -0.73
C LEU A 82 -3.19 10.36 -1.79
N CYS A 83 -4.17 9.51 -1.48
CA CYS A 83 -5.24 9.14 -2.41
C CYS A 83 -6.59 9.17 -1.74
N ASP A 84 -7.64 9.37 -2.55
CA ASP A 84 -9.03 9.33 -2.11
C ASP A 84 -9.80 8.25 -2.86
N VAL A 85 -10.72 7.58 -2.18
CA VAL A 85 -11.60 6.60 -2.82
C VAL A 85 -12.68 7.33 -3.61
N VAL A 86 -12.84 6.94 -4.87
CA VAL A 86 -13.88 7.48 -5.75
C VAL A 86 -15.05 6.52 -5.83
N SER A 87 -14.78 5.23 -6.01
CA SER A 87 -15.81 4.21 -6.18
C SER A 87 -15.23 2.82 -5.95
N GLY A 88 -16.10 1.81 -6.01
CA GLY A 88 -15.72 0.42 -5.84
C GLY A 88 -16.11 -0.11 -4.48
N GLN A 89 -15.87 -1.39 -4.29
CA GLN A 89 -16.19 -2.09 -3.04
C GLN A 89 -14.95 -2.84 -2.55
N LEU A 90 -14.52 -2.55 -1.34
CA LEU A 90 -13.36 -3.20 -0.74
C LEU A 90 -13.56 -4.71 -0.68
N GLY A 91 -12.51 -5.44 -1.05
CA GLY A 91 -12.56 -6.90 -1.04
C GLY A 91 -12.91 -7.52 -2.38
N THR A 92 -13.15 -6.70 -3.42
CA THR A 92 -13.46 -7.19 -4.76
C THR A 92 -12.26 -7.20 -5.71
N GLY A 93 -11.04 -7.01 -5.17
CA GLY A 93 -9.83 -7.05 -5.97
C GLY A 93 -9.59 -8.42 -6.57
N GLN A 94 -9.05 -8.45 -7.79
CA GLN A 94 -8.82 -9.68 -8.54
C GLN A 94 -7.39 -9.80 -9.07
N GLY A 95 -6.46 -9.13 -8.39
CA GLY A 95 -5.06 -9.22 -8.74
C GLY A 95 -4.47 -10.60 -8.45
N PRO A 96 -3.22 -10.83 -8.88
CA PRO A 96 -2.57 -12.14 -8.73
C PRO A 96 -2.55 -12.66 -7.30
N GLU A 97 -2.45 -11.78 -6.30
CA GLU A 97 -2.39 -12.16 -4.88
C GLU A 97 -3.67 -12.79 -4.37
N PHE A 98 -4.79 -12.62 -5.08
CA PHE A 98 -6.10 -13.19 -4.72
C PHE A 98 -6.51 -14.36 -5.62
N GLN A 99 -5.70 -14.72 -6.60
CA GLN A 99 -6.01 -15.82 -7.50
C GLN A 99 -5.75 -17.16 -6.84
N ARG A 100 -6.56 -18.15 -7.21
CA ARG A 100 -6.47 -19.50 -6.63
C ARG A 100 -5.09 -20.13 -6.81
N ASP A 101 -4.47 -19.90 -7.94
CA ASP A 101 -3.18 -20.52 -8.32
C ASP A 101 -2.01 -19.55 -8.16
N THR A 102 -2.15 -18.57 -7.26
CA THR A 102 -1.12 -17.56 -7.07
C THR A 102 0.18 -18.13 -6.51
N HIS A 103 1.31 -17.51 -6.88
CA HIS A 103 2.61 -17.77 -6.29
C HIS A 103 2.81 -17.04 -4.97
N TYR A 104 1.93 -16.13 -4.62
CA TYR A 104 2.03 -15.33 -3.41
C TYR A 104 1.80 -16.21 -2.18
N VAL A 105 2.72 -16.11 -1.22
CA VAL A 105 2.66 -16.90 0.00
C VAL A 105 1.84 -16.16 1.05
N GLY A 106 0.96 -16.88 1.75
CA GLY A 106 0.15 -16.32 2.83
C GLY A 106 -1.12 -15.65 2.33
N LYS A 107 -1.70 -14.84 3.19
CA LYS A 107 -2.96 -14.16 2.90
C LYS A 107 -2.78 -12.66 2.76
N TYR A 108 -3.64 -12.05 1.95
CA TYR A 108 -3.73 -10.61 1.74
C TYR A 108 -5.12 -10.17 2.18
N GLU A 109 -5.20 -9.39 3.25
CA GLU A 109 -6.49 -8.93 3.79
C GLU A 109 -6.54 -7.41 3.85
N PRO A 110 -7.11 -6.75 2.82
CA PRO A 110 -7.31 -5.30 2.89
C PRO A 110 -8.23 -4.94 4.05
N THR A 111 -7.80 -4.01 4.89
CA THR A 111 -8.50 -3.71 6.14
C THR A 111 -8.36 -2.23 6.48
N TRP A 112 -9.48 -1.61 6.87
CA TRP A 112 -9.46 -0.26 7.44
C TRP A 112 -8.99 -0.34 8.88
N VAL A 113 -7.94 0.40 9.20
CA VAL A 113 -7.35 0.41 10.54
C VAL A 113 -7.43 1.83 11.10
N ASP A 114 -7.82 1.94 12.38
CA ASP A 114 -7.84 3.23 13.05
C ASP A 114 -6.43 3.82 13.04
N ILE A 115 -6.30 5.04 12.52
CA ILE A 115 -4.97 5.65 12.36
C ILE A 115 -4.27 5.88 13.69
N SER A 116 -5.02 6.00 14.79
CA SER A 116 -4.44 6.14 16.13
C SER A 116 -3.72 4.88 16.60
N GLN A 117 -3.94 3.75 15.94
CA GLN A 117 -3.37 2.46 16.33
C GLN A 117 -2.15 2.04 15.50
N ILE A 118 -1.85 2.74 14.40
CA ILE A 118 -0.82 2.25 13.47
C ILE A 118 0.58 2.21 14.07
N ALA A 119 0.90 3.09 15.00
CA ALA A 119 2.22 3.12 15.64
C ALA A 119 2.53 1.83 16.40
N LYS A 120 1.51 1.07 16.79
CA LYS A 120 1.63 -0.18 17.53
C LYS A 120 1.69 -1.41 16.65
N LEU A 121 1.47 -1.23 15.34
CA LEU A 121 1.40 -2.35 14.42
C LEU A 121 2.77 -2.69 13.81
N ASN A 122 2.91 -3.92 13.38
CA ASN A 122 4.04 -4.35 12.57
C ASN A 122 3.79 -3.89 11.12
N PHE A 123 3.69 -2.58 10.95
CA PHE A 123 3.42 -1.91 9.68
C PHE A 123 4.76 -1.49 9.06
N LYS A 124 5.08 -2.08 7.93
CA LYS A 124 6.35 -1.84 7.25
C LYS A 124 6.18 -0.92 6.05
N PRO A 125 7.13 -0.04 5.76
CA PRO A 125 8.35 0.21 6.53
C PRO A 125 8.06 1.07 7.77
N TYR A 126 8.81 0.84 8.82
CA TYR A 126 8.55 1.46 10.13
C TYR A 126 8.70 2.99 10.12
N ASP A 127 9.62 3.52 9.32
CA ASP A 127 9.79 4.97 9.22
C ASP A 127 8.55 5.64 8.60
N ILE A 128 7.93 5.02 7.61
CA ILE A 128 6.70 5.53 7.01
C ILE A 128 5.54 5.42 8.00
N ARG A 129 5.44 4.29 8.71
CA ARG A 129 4.46 4.12 9.80
C ARG A 129 4.53 5.28 10.77
N ASP A 130 5.74 5.60 11.24
CA ASP A 130 5.95 6.62 12.24
C ASP A 130 5.65 8.03 11.70
N LEU A 131 6.00 8.30 10.44
CA LEU A 131 5.65 9.57 9.80
C LEU A 131 4.14 9.74 9.68
N LEU A 132 3.43 8.69 9.29
CA LEU A 132 1.97 8.73 9.16
C LEU A 132 1.30 8.90 10.52
N ALA A 133 1.77 8.19 11.54
CA ALA A 133 1.24 8.32 12.89
C ALA A 133 1.44 9.75 13.41
N LYS A 134 2.61 10.32 13.20
CA LYS A 134 2.91 11.69 13.62
C LYS A 134 2.03 12.72 12.92
N LYS A 135 1.80 12.55 11.63
CA LYS A 135 1.07 13.53 10.83
C LYS A 135 -0.44 13.45 10.99
N PHE A 136 -0.99 12.25 11.07
CA PHE A 136 -2.44 12.04 11.01
C PHE A 136 -3.08 11.53 12.31
N SER A 137 -2.29 11.09 13.26
CA SER A 137 -2.79 10.56 14.54
C SER A 137 -2.59 11.57 15.65
N ALA A 138 -3.15 12.75 15.47
CA ALA A 138 -3.05 13.82 16.47
C ALA A 138 -3.97 13.58 17.65
#